data_0c1eed3d94c814b059ad6d4ef8aa7b6a
#
_entry.id   0c1eed3d94c814b059ad6d4ef8aa7b6a
#
_cell.length_a   1.000
_cell.length_b   1.000
_cell.length_c   1.000
_cell.angle_alpha   90.00
_cell.angle_beta   90.00
_cell.angle_gamma   90.00
#
_symmetry.space_group_name_H-M   'P 1'
#
loop_
_entity.id
_entity.type
_entity.pdbx_description
1 polymer ?
#
loop_
_entity_poly.entity_id
_entity_poly.type
_entity_poly.pdbx_seq_one_letter_code
_entity_poly.pdbx_strand_id
1 'polypeptide(L)'
;GHDYGLKVMMHCCGGFAPLIPVMIEIGLDGLQALQPSARDMAPGKLKAEFGGTIVLNGSVDTQHVLIEGTPALAREKPRDVMATMMPGGGYICSPSHDYLLPETPVENVIAMFETIRDYGSYGLVDPAR
;
A
#
# COMPACT_ATOMS: atom_id res chain seq x y z
N GLY A 1 19.96 -1.90 10.46
CA GLY A 1 19.48 -0.68 9.77
C GLY A 1 19.56 0.53 10.68
N HIS A 2 18.89 0.49 11.83
CA HIS A 2 18.76 1.63 12.73
C HIS A 2 20.10 2.17 13.24
N ASP A 3 21.07 1.32 13.53
CA ASP A 3 22.44 1.74 13.94
C ASP A 3 23.12 2.66 12.91
N TYR A 4 22.64 2.64 11.67
CA TYR A 4 23.12 3.48 10.57
C TYR A 4 22.10 4.58 10.19
N GLY A 5 21.10 4.84 11.02
CA GLY A 5 20.05 5.82 10.76
C GLY A 5 19.08 5.45 9.62
N LEU A 6 19.05 4.17 9.19
CA LEU A 6 18.20 3.70 8.10
C LEU A 6 16.85 3.22 8.63
N LYS A 7 15.80 3.42 7.83
CA LYS A 7 14.50 2.81 8.03
C LYS A 7 14.50 1.38 7.52
N VAL A 8 13.78 0.49 8.22
CA VAL A 8 13.70 -0.94 7.88
C VAL A 8 12.29 -1.30 7.48
N MET A 9 12.14 -1.71 6.23
CA MET A 9 10.88 -2.21 5.69
C MET A 9 11.00 -3.70 5.39
N MET A 10 9.97 -4.48 5.74
CA MET A 10 9.92 -5.91 5.46
C MET A 10 8.87 -6.22 4.41
N HIS A 11 9.23 -7.09 3.46
CA HIS A 11 8.28 -7.71 2.55
C HIS A 11 7.71 -9.00 3.15
N CYS A 12 6.37 -9.12 3.11
CA CYS A 12 5.68 -10.33 3.50
C CYS A 12 4.37 -10.47 2.71
N CYS A 13 4.18 -11.63 2.07
CA CYS A 13 2.95 -11.96 1.35
C CYS A 13 1.93 -12.67 2.25
N GLY A 14 0.66 -12.63 1.85
CA GLY A 14 -0.42 -13.38 2.48
C GLY A 14 -1.03 -12.73 3.73
N GLY A 15 -1.70 -13.53 4.52
CA GLY A 15 -2.46 -13.09 5.70
C GLY A 15 -1.62 -13.04 6.97
N PHE A 16 -0.68 -12.11 7.05
CA PHE A 16 0.25 -11.98 8.19
C PHE A 16 -0.20 -10.97 9.27
N ALA A 17 -1.42 -10.45 9.21
CA ALA A 17 -1.93 -9.48 10.18
C ALA A 17 -1.67 -9.87 11.65
N PRO A 18 -1.81 -11.14 12.08
CA PRO A 18 -1.51 -11.54 13.45
C PRO A 18 -0.05 -11.37 13.87
N LEU A 19 0.88 -11.24 12.92
CA LEU A 19 2.31 -11.07 13.18
C LEU A 19 2.72 -9.59 13.27
N ILE A 20 1.87 -8.67 12.81
CA ILE A 20 2.20 -7.23 12.76
C ILE A 20 2.63 -6.67 14.14
N PRO A 21 1.95 -7.01 15.26
CA PRO A 21 2.40 -6.55 16.56
C PRO A 21 3.85 -6.94 16.89
N VAL A 22 4.25 -8.17 16.59
CA VAL A 22 5.63 -8.63 16.80
C VAL A 22 6.60 -7.92 15.86
N MET A 23 6.20 -7.65 14.61
CA MET A 23 7.01 -6.91 13.63
C MET A 23 7.27 -5.47 14.11
N ILE A 24 6.29 -4.83 14.72
CA ILE A 24 6.43 -3.51 15.35
C ILE A 24 7.38 -3.60 16.56
N GLU A 25 7.20 -4.59 17.43
CA GLU A 25 8.01 -4.79 18.64
C GLU A 25 9.49 -4.98 18.33
N ILE A 26 9.84 -5.73 17.28
CA ILE A 26 11.22 -5.91 16.82
C ILE A 26 11.79 -4.71 16.06
N GLY A 27 11.02 -3.62 15.89
CA GLY A 27 11.46 -2.34 15.39
C GLY A 27 11.34 -2.15 13.88
N LEU A 28 10.44 -2.83 13.18
CA LEU A 28 10.19 -2.52 11.78
C LEU A 28 9.50 -1.16 11.63
N ASP A 29 9.95 -0.38 10.64
CA ASP A 29 9.38 0.92 10.29
C ASP A 29 8.28 0.81 9.23
N GLY A 30 8.26 -0.24 8.42
CA GLY A 30 7.29 -0.41 7.35
C GLY A 30 7.06 -1.86 6.92
N LEU A 31 5.91 -2.10 6.33
CA LEU A 31 5.46 -3.40 5.79
C LEU A 31 5.04 -3.27 4.33
N GLN A 32 5.52 -4.18 3.50
CA GLN A 32 5.21 -4.36 2.09
C GLN A 32 4.98 -5.86 1.83
N ALA A 33 4.25 -6.34 0.92
CA ALA A 33 3.20 -5.78 0.11
C ALA A 33 1.86 -6.21 0.71
N LEU A 34 1.03 -5.26 1.09
CA LEU A 34 -0.25 -5.58 1.70
C LEU A 34 -1.20 -6.14 0.65
N GLN A 35 -1.66 -7.38 0.84
CA GLN A 35 -2.57 -8.08 -0.07
C GLN A 35 -4.01 -8.00 0.48
N PRO A 36 -4.89 -7.14 -0.06
CA PRO A 36 -6.22 -6.87 0.52
C PRO A 36 -7.15 -8.08 0.47
N SER A 37 -6.94 -9.00 -0.46
CA SER A 37 -7.69 -10.25 -0.61
C SER A 37 -7.26 -11.36 0.35
N ALA A 38 -6.13 -11.20 1.04
CA ALA A 38 -5.66 -12.18 2.02
C ALA A 38 -6.44 -12.06 3.35
N ARG A 39 -6.49 -13.16 4.09
CA ARG A 39 -7.21 -13.22 5.36
C ARG A 39 -6.71 -12.17 6.36
N ASP A 40 -7.62 -11.42 6.94
CA ASP A 40 -7.39 -10.35 7.94
C ASP A 40 -6.58 -9.14 7.43
N MET A 41 -6.37 -9.01 6.12
CA MET A 41 -5.57 -7.95 5.50
C MET A 41 -6.41 -6.81 4.91
N ALA A 42 -7.66 -6.64 5.32
CA ALA A 42 -8.50 -5.53 4.85
C ALA A 42 -7.85 -4.17 5.15
N PRO A 43 -7.68 -3.28 4.14
CA PRO A 43 -6.94 -2.03 4.31
C PRO A 43 -7.44 -1.16 5.45
N GLY A 44 -8.75 -0.96 5.57
CA GLY A 44 -9.34 -0.16 6.64
C GLY A 44 -9.08 -0.70 8.04
N LYS A 45 -9.06 -2.04 8.21
CA LYS A 45 -8.72 -2.69 9.47
C LYS A 45 -7.24 -2.45 9.82
N LEU A 46 -6.34 -2.70 8.88
CA LEU A 46 -4.91 -2.49 9.09
C LEU A 46 -4.59 -1.03 9.38
N LYS A 47 -5.24 -0.11 8.68
CA LYS A 47 -5.06 1.33 8.92
C LYS A 47 -5.51 1.74 10.31
N ALA A 48 -6.68 1.29 10.75
CA ALA A 48 -7.22 1.63 12.07
C ALA A 48 -6.34 1.06 13.20
N GLU A 49 -5.81 -0.15 13.02
CA GLU A 49 -5.08 -0.86 14.06
C GLU A 49 -3.58 -0.47 14.11
N PHE A 50 -2.94 -0.32 12.95
CA PHE A 50 -1.48 -0.18 12.86
C PHE A 50 -0.99 1.10 12.16
N GLY A 51 -1.85 1.81 11.43
CA GLY A 51 -1.45 2.93 10.57
C GLY A 51 -0.84 4.14 11.29
N GLY A 52 -0.96 4.23 12.61
CA GLY A 52 -0.29 5.25 13.42
C GLY A 52 1.10 4.84 13.92
N THR A 53 1.48 3.58 13.73
CA THR A 53 2.70 3.02 14.34
C THR A 53 3.72 2.55 13.30
N ILE A 54 3.26 1.99 12.19
CA ILE A 54 4.12 1.43 11.14
C ILE A 54 3.65 1.90 9.76
N VAL A 55 4.58 2.11 8.83
CA VAL A 55 4.24 2.46 7.45
C VAL A 55 3.64 1.24 6.74
N LEU A 56 2.49 1.44 6.12
CA LEU A 56 1.76 0.43 5.37
C LEU A 56 1.92 0.68 3.87
N ASN A 57 2.44 -0.30 3.11
CA ASN A 57 2.72 -0.18 1.67
C ASN A 57 2.01 -1.28 0.90
N GLY A 58 1.25 -0.93 -0.14
CA GLY A 58 0.53 -1.89 -1.00
C GLY A 58 -0.96 -1.59 -1.13
N SER A 59 -1.77 -2.62 -0.98
CA SER A 59 -3.24 -2.63 -0.94
C SER A 59 -3.97 -2.37 -2.27
N VAL A 60 -3.30 -2.06 -3.39
CA VAL A 60 -3.94 -2.14 -4.70
C VAL A 60 -3.88 -3.59 -5.18
N ASP A 61 -5.02 -4.24 -5.26
CA ASP A 61 -5.12 -5.68 -5.57
C ASP A 61 -4.53 -6.00 -6.95
N THR A 62 -3.42 -6.76 -6.96
CA THR A 62 -2.74 -7.13 -8.20
C THR A 62 -3.57 -8.11 -9.03
N GLN A 63 -4.23 -9.07 -8.39
CA GLN A 63 -4.97 -10.11 -9.08
C GLN A 63 -6.28 -9.56 -9.68
N HIS A 64 -7.17 -9.07 -8.84
CA HIS A 64 -8.53 -8.73 -9.26
C HIS A 64 -8.65 -7.33 -9.89
N VAL A 65 -7.68 -6.43 -9.63
CA VAL A 65 -7.70 -5.07 -10.18
C VAL A 65 -6.73 -4.92 -11.35
N LEU A 66 -5.47 -5.35 -11.19
CA LEU A 66 -4.46 -5.10 -12.21
C LEU A 66 -4.43 -6.19 -13.30
N ILE A 67 -4.60 -7.47 -12.95
CA ILE A 67 -4.57 -8.58 -13.91
C ILE A 67 -5.95 -8.80 -14.54
N GLU A 68 -6.95 -9.07 -13.72
CA GLU A 68 -8.30 -9.45 -14.18
C GLU A 68 -9.21 -8.24 -14.44
N GLY A 69 -8.84 -7.06 -13.94
CA GLY A 69 -9.65 -5.85 -14.02
C GLY A 69 -9.55 -5.11 -15.36
N THR A 70 -10.21 -3.97 -15.41
CA THR A 70 -10.20 -3.03 -16.53
C THR A 70 -9.47 -1.75 -16.16
N PRO A 71 -9.06 -0.89 -17.13
CA PRO A 71 -8.49 0.42 -16.84
C PRO A 71 -9.41 1.30 -15.97
N ALA A 72 -10.73 1.17 -16.12
CA ALA A 72 -11.69 1.88 -15.28
C ALA A 72 -11.60 1.42 -13.82
N LEU A 73 -11.56 0.11 -13.58
CA LEU A 73 -11.41 -0.47 -12.24
C LEU A 73 -10.03 -0.13 -11.63
N ALA A 74 -8.97 -0.14 -12.47
CA ALA A 74 -7.62 0.24 -12.08
C ALA A 74 -7.48 1.75 -11.76
N ARG A 75 -8.43 2.59 -12.15
CA ARG A 75 -8.57 3.98 -11.70
C ARG A 75 -9.38 4.10 -10.40
N GLU A 76 -10.49 3.38 -10.32
CA GLU A 76 -11.42 3.45 -9.19
C GLU A 76 -10.78 2.91 -7.90
N LYS A 77 -10.25 1.69 -7.93
CA LYS A 77 -9.78 1.00 -6.72
C LYS A 77 -8.60 1.66 -6.00
N PRO A 78 -7.57 2.18 -6.68
CA PRO A 78 -6.54 2.96 -5.99
C PRO A 78 -7.09 4.19 -5.27
N ARG A 79 -8.12 4.87 -5.82
CA ARG A 79 -8.77 6.01 -5.15
C ARG A 79 -9.46 5.59 -3.86
N ASP A 80 -10.21 4.48 -3.88
CA ASP A 80 -10.89 3.93 -2.71
C ASP A 80 -9.88 3.56 -1.62
N VAL A 81 -8.79 2.91 -2.02
CA VAL A 81 -7.70 2.53 -1.10
C VAL A 81 -7.03 3.78 -0.52
N MET A 82 -6.68 4.77 -1.35
CA MET A 82 -6.07 6.01 -0.89
C MET A 82 -7.01 6.79 0.05
N ALA A 83 -8.30 6.87 -0.27
CA ALA A 83 -9.28 7.52 0.59
C ALA A 83 -9.36 6.88 1.99
N THR A 84 -9.13 5.56 2.08
CA THR A 84 -9.12 4.80 3.33
C THR A 84 -7.79 4.90 4.07
N MET A 85 -6.67 4.79 3.35
CA MET A 85 -5.35 4.55 3.92
C MET A 85 -4.52 5.82 4.15
N MET A 86 -4.75 6.89 3.37
CA MET A 86 -3.96 8.11 3.46
C MET A 86 -4.24 8.99 4.69
N PRO A 87 -5.47 9.10 5.23
CA PRO A 87 -5.73 9.97 6.36
C PRO A 87 -4.75 9.72 7.51
N GLY A 88 -4.11 10.80 8.01
CA GLY A 88 -3.10 10.72 9.07
C GLY A 88 -1.70 10.25 8.64
N GLY A 89 -1.45 10.03 7.36
CA GLY A 89 -0.13 9.60 6.86
C GLY A 89 0.16 8.11 7.03
N GLY A 90 1.43 7.73 6.96
CA GLY A 90 1.88 6.35 7.21
C GLY A 90 1.48 5.33 6.14
N TYR A 91 1.15 5.77 4.92
CA TYR A 91 0.76 4.89 3.83
C TYR A 91 1.53 5.20 2.53
N ILE A 92 1.92 4.15 1.81
CA ILE A 92 2.48 4.21 0.47
C ILE A 92 1.58 3.41 -0.47
N CYS A 93 0.93 4.11 -1.40
CA CYS A 93 0.05 3.46 -2.38
C CYS A 93 0.88 2.73 -3.43
N SER A 94 0.71 1.43 -3.53
CA SER A 94 1.37 0.57 -4.52
C SER A 94 0.55 -0.70 -4.79
N PRO A 95 0.92 -1.47 -5.83
CA PRO A 95 0.38 -2.82 -6.00
C PRO A 95 0.62 -3.70 -4.78
N SER A 96 -0.22 -4.70 -4.61
CA SER A 96 -0.11 -5.70 -3.55
C SER A 96 0.92 -6.80 -3.85
N HIS A 97 1.83 -6.55 -4.81
CA HIS A 97 2.93 -7.43 -5.19
C HIS A 97 4.14 -6.61 -5.66
N ASP A 98 5.35 -7.16 -5.50
CA ASP A 98 6.61 -6.45 -5.77
C ASP A 98 6.85 -6.14 -7.24
N TYR A 99 6.41 -7.02 -8.11
CA TYR A 99 6.61 -6.87 -9.55
C TYR A 99 5.34 -7.23 -10.33
N LEU A 100 5.27 -6.70 -11.53
CA LEU A 100 4.18 -6.97 -12.44
C LEU A 100 4.37 -8.34 -13.08
N LEU A 101 3.32 -9.14 -13.07
CA LEU A 101 3.31 -10.43 -13.75
C LEU A 101 3.14 -10.25 -15.27
N PRO A 102 3.64 -11.18 -16.09
CA PRO A 102 3.56 -11.06 -17.55
C PRO A 102 2.16 -10.88 -18.11
N GLU A 103 1.15 -11.41 -17.43
CA GLU A 103 -0.26 -11.32 -17.79
C GLU A 103 -0.91 -9.99 -17.43
N THR A 104 -0.21 -9.09 -16.73
CA THR A 104 -0.79 -7.81 -16.32
C THR A 104 -0.93 -6.85 -17.51
N PRO A 105 -2.15 -6.41 -17.89
CA PRO A 105 -2.32 -5.43 -18.96
C PRO A 105 -1.64 -4.10 -18.62
N VAL A 106 -0.81 -3.61 -19.53
CA VAL A 106 -0.04 -2.37 -19.33
C VAL A 106 -0.95 -1.16 -19.10
N GLU A 107 -2.11 -1.12 -19.76
CA GLU A 107 -3.11 -0.07 -19.61
C GLU A 107 -3.69 -0.01 -18.19
N ASN A 108 -3.82 -1.11 -17.48
CA ASN A 108 -4.25 -1.14 -16.09
C ASN A 108 -3.17 -0.55 -15.16
N VAL A 109 -1.91 -0.86 -15.45
CA VAL A 109 -0.77 -0.32 -14.71
C VAL A 109 -0.69 1.20 -14.88
N ILE A 110 -0.78 1.68 -16.13
CA ILE A 110 -0.78 3.12 -16.45
C ILE A 110 -1.94 3.81 -15.72
N ALA A 111 -3.16 3.24 -15.79
CA ALA A 111 -4.35 3.78 -15.15
C ALA A 111 -4.18 3.92 -13.63
N MET A 112 -3.59 2.91 -12.98
CA MET A 112 -3.27 2.95 -11.56
C MET A 112 -2.28 4.08 -11.23
N PHE A 113 -1.15 4.17 -11.94
CA PHE A 113 -0.12 5.18 -11.66
C PHE A 113 -0.59 6.61 -11.94
N GLU A 114 -1.37 6.83 -13.00
CA GLU A 114 -2.00 8.12 -13.26
C GLU A 114 -2.90 8.54 -12.09
N THR A 115 -3.70 7.60 -11.58
CA THR A 115 -4.59 7.84 -10.44
C THR A 115 -3.80 8.16 -9.17
N ILE A 116 -2.73 7.40 -8.90
CA ILE A 116 -1.87 7.66 -7.74
C ILE A 116 -1.21 9.04 -7.84
N ARG A 117 -0.72 9.43 -9.02
CA ARG A 117 -0.15 10.76 -9.26
C ARG A 117 -1.17 11.88 -9.01
N ASP A 118 -2.40 11.68 -9.47
CA ASP A 118 -3.42 12.72 -9.46
C ASP A 118 -4.08 12.89 -8.07
N TYR A 119 -4.15 11.82 -7.27
CA TYR A 119 -4.86 11.78 -5.99
C TYR A 119 -3.97 11.45 -4.78
N GLY A 120 -2.74 10.99 -4.99
CA GLY A 120 -1.85 10.49 -3.93
C GLY A 120 -1.05 11.56 -3.19
N SER A 121 -1.40 12.84 -3.31
CA SER A 121 -0.72 13.92 -2.60
C SER A 121 -1.22 14.03 -1.16
N TYR A 122 -0.30 14.06 -0.21
CA TYR A 122 -0.58 14.31 1.22
C TYR A 122 -0.79 15.80 1.56
N GLY A 123 -0.93 16.67 0.57
CA GLY A 123 -1.02 18.10 0.82
C GLY A 123 0.21 18.62 1.55
N LEU A 124 1.40 18.15 1.16
CA LEU A 124 2.65 18.68 1.64
C LEU A 124 2.64 20.18 1.37
N VAL A 125 2.48 20.96 2.43
CA VAL A 125 2.64 22.41 2.36
C VAL A 125 4.08 22.61 1.89
N ASP A 126 4.23 23.17 0.71
CA ASP A 126 5.54 23.61 0.22
C ASP A 126 6.14 24.54 1.28
N PRO A 127 7.22 24.16 1.96
CA PRO A 127 7.81 25.01 3.01
C PRO A 127 8.36 26.34 2.46
N ALA A 128 8.25 26.56 1.14
CA ALA A 128 8.65 27.78 0.44
C ALA A 128 7.45 28.70 0.05
N ARG A 129 6.22 28.41 0.52
CA ARG A 129 5.06 29.30 0.36
C ARG A 129 4.66 29.93 1.66
#